data_57abb57a4a2ead886d129174170ad78e
#
_entry.id   57abb57a4a2ead886d129174170ad78e
#
_cell.length_a   1.000
_cell.length_b   1.000
_cell.length_c   1.000
_cell.angle_alpha   90.00
_cell.angle_beta   90.00
_cell.angle_gamma   90.00
#
_symmetry.space_group_name_H-M   'P 1'
#
loop_
_entity.id
_entity.type
_entity.pdbx_description
1 polymer ?
#
loop_
_entity_poly.entity_id
_entity_poly.type
_entity_poly.pdbx_seq_one_letter_code
_entity_poly.pdbx_strand_id
1 'polypeptide(L)'
;EFGGVATIKDTKKKREIIVTNNETGESKTYLIPYGSRIKVMDGAVLEAGDELTEGSVNPHDILKIKGVRAVQDYMLREVQRVYRLQGVEINDKHIEVIVRQMLQKIRIENNGDSDFLPGILVDTLELDDVNEKLIEEGKQPAEGTQVLLGITKASLATNSFLSAASFQETTKVLTEAAIKGKIDPLIGMKENVIIGKLIPAGTGMKCYRDIK
;
A
#
# COMPACT_ATOMS: atom_id res chain seq x y z
N GLU A 1 -2.52 -18.24 -7.27
CA GLU A 1 -1.27 -18.60 -6.57
C GLU A 1 -0.17 -18.98 -7.56
N PHE A 2 -0.46 -19.70 -8.65
CA PHE A 2 0.46 -20.02 -9.73
C PHE A 2 -0.21 -19.86 -11.09
N GLY A 3 0.58 -19.68 -12.13
CA GLY A 3 0.13 -19.62 -13.52
C GLY A 3 -0.10 -21.02 -14.11
N GLY A 4 -1.02 -21.14 -15.06
CA GLY A 4 -1.32 -22.42 -15.70
C GLY A 4 -2.48 -22.35 -16.67
N VAL A 5 -2.93 -23.49 -17.15
CA VAL A 5 -4.08 -23.59 -18.05
C VAL A 5 -5.34 -23.83 -17.23
N ALA A 6 -6.38 -23.02 -17.48
CA ALA A 6 -7.66 -23.15 -16.82
C ALA A 6 -8.55 -24.16 -17.54
N THR A 7 -9.11 -25.11 -16.82
CA THR A 7 -10.13 -26.04 -17.30
C THR A 7 -11.41 -25.85 -16.50
N ILE A 8 -12.50 -25.52 -17.16
CA ILE A 8 -13.80 -25.27 -16.52
C ILE A 8 -14.59 -26.57 -16.48
N LYS A 9 -14.93 -27.02 -15.27
CA LYS A 9 -15.87 -28.16 -15.06
C LYS A 9 -17.17 -27.63 -14.50
N ASP A 10 -18.20 -27.64 -15.32
CA ASP A 10 -19.57 -27.24 -14.92
C ASP A 10 -20.42 -28.51 -14.68
N THR A 11 -20.71 -28.78 -13.41
CA THR A 11 -21.54 -29.89 -12.99
C THR A 11 -22.84 -29.31 -12.43
N LYS A 12 -24.00 -29.99 -12.63
CA LYS A 12 -25.33 -29.50 -12.21
C LYS A 12 -25.42 -28.99 -10.75
N LYS A 13 -24.45 -29.28 -9.90
CA LYS A 13 -24.43 -28.88 -8.49
C LYS A 13 -23.23 -28.00 -8.10
N LYS A 14 -22.16 -27.94 -8.91
CA LYS A 14 -20.92 -27.22 -8.58
C LYS A 14 -20.22 -26.71 -9.85
N ARG A 15 -19.77 -25.49 -9.84
CA ARG A 15 -18.86 -24.93 -10.84
C ARG A 15 -17.45 -24.95 -10.28
N GLU A 16 -16.54 -25.59 -10.98
CA GLU A 16 -15.16 -25.74 -10.58
C GLU A 16 -14.24 -25.28 -11.70
N ILE A 17 -13.26 -24.47 -11.39
CA ILE A 17 -12.16 -24.13 -12.30
C ILE A 17 -10.90 -24.84 -11.80
N ILE A 18 -10.35 -25.68 -12.64
CA ILE A 18 -9.09 -26.37 -12.36
C ILE A 18 -8.00 -25.63 -13.11
N VAL A 19 -7.04 -25.09 -12.38
CA VAL A 19 -5.83 -24.49 -12.96
C VAL A 19 -4.71 -25.51 -12.84
N THR A 20 -4.13 -25.88 -13.98
CA THR A 20 -3.03 -26.84 -14.06
C THR A 20 -1.78 -26.15 -14.56
N ASN A 21 -0.71 -26.18 -13.77
CA ASN A 21 0.60 -25.70 -14.21
C ASN A 21 1.23 -26.73 -15.14
N ASN A 22 1.59 -26.31 -16.33
CA ASN A 22 2.21 -27.20 -17.35
C ASN A 22 3.66 -27.57 -17.02
N GLU A 23 4.34 -26.78 -16.18
CA GLU A 23 5.75 -26.99 -15.84
C GLU A 23 5.92 -27.90 -14.63
N THR A 24 5.13 -27.68 -13.57
CA THR A 24 5.23 -28.46 -12.32
C THR A 24 4.23 -29.62 -12.24
N GLY A 25 3.22 -29.66 -13.11
CA GLY A 25 2.14 -30.66 -13.08
C GLY A 25 1.17 -30.50 -11.91
N GLU A 26 1.34 -29.44 -11.11
CA GLU A 26 0.42 -29.15 -9.99
C GLU A 26 -0.93 -28.66 -10.52
N SER A 27 -2.01 -29.16 -9.94
CA SER A 27 -3.36 -28.72 -10.26
C SER A 27 -4.09 -28.26 -9.00
N LYS A 28 -4.75 -27.10 -9.08
CA LYS A 28 -5.58 -26.59 -7.99
C LYS A 28 -7.00 -26.34 -8.47
N THR A 29 -7.97 -26.80 -7.68
CA THR A 29 -9.39 -26.68 -7.99
C THR A 29 -10.00 -25.55 -7.18
N TYR A 30 -10.60 -24.58 -7.86
CA TYR A 30 -11.31 -23.46 -7.26
C TYR A 30 -12.81 -23.65 -7.42
N LEU A 31 -13.52 -23.69 -6.30
CA LEU A 31 -14.99 -23.76 -6.24
C LEU A 31 -15.58 -22.37 -6.48
N ILE A 32 -16.42 -22.24 -7.49
CA ILE A 32 -17.07 -20.98 -7.84
C ILE A 32 -18.51 -20.98 -7.34
N PRO A 33 -18.93 -19.99 -6.55
CA PRO A 33 -20.31 -19.85 -6.12
C PRO A 33 -21.28 -19.70 -7.29
N TYR A 34 -22.47 -20.28 -7.19
CA TYR A 34 -23.54 -20.09 -8.17
C TYR A 34 -23.90 -18.60 -8.28
N GLY A 35 -23.95 -18.09 -9.52
CA GLY A 35 -24.24 -16.68 -9.80
C GLY A 35 -23.01 -15.81 -10.08
N SER A 36 -21.80 -16.26 -9.77
CA SER A 36 -20.59 -15.56 -10.17
C SER A 36 -20.35 -15.72 -11.67
N ARG A 37 -20.08 -14.63 -12.36
CA ARG A 37 -19.68 -14.65 -13.77
C ARG A 37 -18.22 -15.03 -13.88
N ILE A 38 -17.93 -16.03 -14.69
CA ILE A 38 -16.56 -16.46 -14.99
C ILE A 38 -16.01 -15.53 -16.06
N LYS A 39 -14.83 -14.99 -15.83
CA LYS A 39 -14.11 -14.09 -16.74
C LYS A 39 -13.21 -14.83 -17.71
N VAL A 40 -12.84 -16.04 -17.35
CA VAL A 40 -11.86 -16.88 -18.05
C VAL A 40 -12.57 -17.85 -18.99
N MET A 41 -12.00 -18.06 -20.19
CA MET A 41 -12.44 -19.07 -21.14
C MET A 41 -11.78 -20.43 -20.81
N ASP A 42 -12.46 -21.51 -21.19
CA ASP A 42 -11.89 -22.85 -21.06
C ASP A 42 -10.64 -22.99 -21.93
N GLY A 43 -9.55 -23.50 -21.36
CA GLY A 43 -8.25 -23.60 -22.02
C GLY A 43 -7.42 -22.32 -22.02
N ALA A 44 -7.85 -21.25 -21.37
CA ALA A 44 -7.07 -20.01 -21.28
C ALA A 44 -5.80 -20.20 -20.43
N VAL A 45 -4.71 -19.60 -20.87
CA VAL A 45 -3.47 -19.53 -20.09
C VAL A 45 -3.60 -18.36 -19.11
N LEU A 46 -3.41 -18.65 -17.83
CA LEU A 46 -3.50 -17.70 -16.72
C LEU A 46 -2.12 -17.44 -16.12
N GLU A 47 -1.89 -16.22 -15.72
CA GLU A 47 -0.76 -15.85 -14.88
C GLU A 47 -1.16 -15.87 -13.40
N ALA A 48 -0.17 -15.97 -12.52
CA ALA A 48 -0.41 -15.86 -11.08
C ALA A 48 -1.06 -14.51 -10.74
N GLY A 49 -2.21 -14.56 -10.05
CA GLY A 49 -2.98 -13.38 -9.67
C GLY A 49 -4.02 -12.90 -10.69
N ASP A 50 -4.28 -13.65 -11.77
CA ASP A 50 -5.37 -13.33 -12.69
C ASP A 50 -6.73 -13.63 -12.08
N GLU A 51 -7.71 -12.79 -12.42
CA GLU A 51 -9.08 -12.90 -11.91
C GLU A 51 -9.84 -14.01 -12.63
N LEU A 52 -10.29 -15.02 -11.89
CA LEU A 52 -11.11 -16.12 -12.43
C LEU A 52 -12.58 -15.70 -12.59
N THR A 53 -13.07 -14.85 -11.70
CA THR A 53 -14.47 -14.39 -11.68
C THR A 53 -14.55 -12.87 -11.73
N GLU A 54 -15.67 -12.34 -12.25
CA GLU A 54 -15.97 -10.92 -12.14
C GLU A 54 -16.23 -10.55 -10.67
N GLY A 55 -15.66 -9.48 -10.20
CA GLY A 55 -15.86 -8.94 -8.85
C GLY A 55 -14.70 -8.07 -8.39
N SER A 56 -14.83 -7.53 -7.19
CA SER A 56 -13.75 -6.78 -6.56
C SER A 56 -12.72 -7.73 -5.96
N VAL A 57 -11.47 -7.54 -6.30
CA VAL A 57 -10.34 -8.31 -5.74
C VAL A 57 -9.82 -7.59 -4.50
N ASN A 58 -9.33 -8.35 -3.53
CA ASN A 58 -8.69 -7.78 -2.36
C ASN A 58 -7.32 -7.16 -2.75
N PRO A 59 -7.12 -5.83 -2.57
CA PRO A 59 -5.86 -5.19 -2.94
C PRO A 59 -4.63 -5.75 -2.22
N HIS A 60 -4.81 -6.31 -1.01
CA HIS A 60 -3.72 -6.93 -0.27
C HIS A 60 -3.19 -8.19 -0.95
N ASP A 61 -4.06 -8.96 -1.60
CA ASP A 61 -3.66 -10.17 -2.33
C ASP A 61 -2.96 -9.80 -3.64
N ILE A 62 -3.43 -8.74 -4.31
CA ILE A 62 -2.73 -8.19 -5.48
C ILE A 62 -1.32 -7.72 -5.11
N LEU A 63 -1.16 -7.05 -3.96
CA LEU A 63 0.15 -6.61 -3.48
C LEU A 63 1.12 -7.77 -3.29
N LYS A 64 0.65 -8.87 -2.68
CA LYS A 64 1.48 -10.05 -2.42
C LYS A 64 1.89 -10.78 -3.69
N ILE A 65 1.00 -10.85 -4.68
CA ILE A 65 1.19 -11.68 -5.87
C ILE A 65 1.80 -10.90 -7.03
N LYS A 66 1.22 -9.73 -7.34
CA LYS A 66 1.60 -8.91 -8.52
C LYS A 66 2.47 -7.69 -8.15
N GLY A 67 2.64 -7.41 -6.87
CA GLY A 67 3.47 -6.31 -6.39
C GLY A 67 2.80 -4.94 -6.38
N VAL A 68 3.59 -3.92 -6.04
CA VAL A 68 3.12 -2.54 -5.76
C VAL A 68 2.47 -1.88 -6.97
N ARG A 69 3.08 -2.02 -8.15
CA ARG A 69 2.59 -1.38 -9.38
C ARG A 69 1.18 -1.83 -9.75
N ALA A 70 0.94 -3.14 -9.68
CA ALA A 70 -0.36 -3.72 -9.99
C ALA A 70 -1.47 -3.23 -9.04
N VAL A 71 -1.14 -3.04 -7.76
CA VAL A 71 -2.08 -2.47 -6.78
C VAL A 71 -2.40 -1.01 -7.10
N GLN A 72 -1.39 -0.21 -7.44
CA GLN A 72 -1.59 1.19 -7.83
C GLN A 72 -2.54 1.30 -9.01
N ASP A 73 -2.28 0.54 -10.08
CA ASP A 73 -3.11 0.53 -11.29
C ASP A 73 -4.53 0.00 -11.01
N TYR A 74 -4.66 -1.01 -10.16
CA TYR A 74 -5.96 -1.55 -9.76
C TYR A 74 -6.78 -0.52 -8.98
N MET A 75 -6.20 0.09 -7.94
CA MET A 75 -6.86 1.09 -7.12
C MET A 75 -7.30 2.30 -7.94
N LEU A 76 -6.42 2.79 -8.82
CA LEU A 76 -6.73 3.91 -9.71
C LEU A 76 -7.92 3.58 -10.62
N ARG A 77 -7.89 2.43 -11.29
CA ARG A 77 -8.97 2.00 -12.19
C ARG A 77 -10.32 1.86 -11.48
N GLU A 78 -10.34 1.22 -10.32
CA GLU A 78 -11.58 0.99 -9.58
C GLU A 78 -12.19 2.28 -9.05
N VAL A 79 -11.38 3.20 -8.52
CA VAL A 79 -11.86 4.51 -8.06
C VAL A 79 -12.37 5.35 -9.24
N GLN A 80 -11.61 5.43 -10.33
CA GLN A 80 -12.04 6.16 -11.54
C GLN A 80 -13.29 5.57 -12.15
N ARG A 81 -13.43 4.24 -12.15
CA ARG A 81 -14.64 3.56 -12.63
C ARG A 81 -15.88 4.04 -11.89
N VAL A 82 -15.83 4.12 -10.56
CA VAL A 82 -16.97 4.58 -9.74
C VAL A 82 -17.33 6.04 -10.05
N TYR A 83 -16.34 6.92 -10.14
CA TYR A 83 -16.60 8.33 -10.49
C TYR A 83 -17.16 8.51 -11.91
N ARG A 84 -16.61 7.78 -12.89
CA ARG A 84 -17.10 7.84 -14.28
C ARG A 84 -18.54 7.31 -14.43
N LEU A 85 -18.93 6.31 -13.64
CA LEU A 85 -20.31 5.83 -13.61
C LEU A 85 -21.31 6.90 -13.14
N GLN A 86 -20.84 7.88 -12.35
CA GLN A 86 -21.63 9.03 -11.89
C GLN A 86 -21.45 10.27 -12.77
N GLY A 87 -20.75 10.16 -13.91
CA GLY A 87 -20.50 11.27 -14.81
C GLY A 87 -19.48 12.31 -14.31
N VAL A 88 -18.68 11.95 -13.30
CA VAL A 88 -17.66 12.84 -12.74
C VAL A 88 -16.30 12.48 -13.32
N GLU A 89 -15.62 13.46 -13.91
CA GLU A 89 -14.24 13.33 -14.39
C GLU A 89 -13.25 13.89 -13.36
N ILE A 90 -12.32 13.06 -12.93
CA ILE A 90 -11.25 13.43 -12.00
C ILE A 90 -9.92 13.10 -12.66
N ASN A 91 -8.94 13.99 -12.54
CA ASN A 91 -7.59 13.71 -13.02
C ASN A 91 -6.94 12.65 -12.13
N ASP A 92 -6.27 11.70 -12.74
CA ASP A 92 -5.65 10.54 -12.09
C ASP A 92 -4.67 10.94 -10.98
N LYS A 93 -3.94 12.04 -11.14
CA LYS A 93 -2.95 12.53 -10.16
C LYS A 93 -3.50 12.71 -8.74
N HIS A 94 -4.78 13.06 -8.60
CA HIS A 94 -5.40 13.25 -7.27
C HIS A 94 -5.57 11.92 -6.53
N ILE A 95 -5.87 10.86 -7.27
CA ILE A 95 -6.00 9.50 -6.72
C ILE A 95 -4.61 8.90 -6.50
N GLU A 96 -3.70 9.07 -7.45
CA GLU A 96 -2.32 8.58 -7.37
C GLU A 96 -1.58 9.08 -6.12
N VAL A 97 -1.74 10.36 -5.76
CA VAL A 97 -1.16 10.92 -4.54
C VAL A 97 -1.66 10.20 -3.29
N ILE A 98 -2.97 9.89 -3.23
CA ILE A 98 -3.55 9.18 -2.09
C ILE A 98 -3.05 7.74 -2.04
N VAL A 99 -3.05 7.03 -3.16
CA VAL A 99 -2.57 5.64 -3.25
C VAL A 99 -1.09 5.54 -2.90
N ARG A 100 -0.26 6.51 -3.32
CA ARG A 100 1.14 6.60 -2.92
C ARG A 100 1.29 6.65 -1.40
N GLN A 101 0.50 7.47 -0.72
CA GLN A 101 0.55 7.57 0.74
C GLN A 101 0.08 6.29 1.45
N MET A 102 -0.85 5.56 0.86
CA MET A 102 -1.30 4.26 1.38
C MET A 102 -0.23 3.16 1.29
N LEU A 103 0.72 3.29 0.37
CA LEU A 103 1.80 2.34 0.10
C LEU A 103 3.17 2.82 0.62
N GLN A 104 3.23 3.88 1.40
CA GLN A 104 4.49 4.48 1.86
C GLN A 104 5.19 3.67 2.95
N LYS A 105 4.49 2.80 3.65
CA LYS A 105 5.03 2.08 4.81
C LYS A 105 5.44 0.66 4.48
N ILE A 106 6.57 0.27 5.07
CA ILE A 106 7.12 -1.09 5.04
C ILE A 106 7.06 -1.67 6.46
N ARG A 107 6.71 -2.92 6.58
CA ARG A 107 6.79 -3.66 7.85
C ARG A 107 8.13 -4.39 7.89
N ILE A 108 8.92 -4.11 8.91
CA ILE A 108 10.20 -4.80 9.12
C ILE A 108 9.93 -6.26 9.52
N GLU A 109 10.52 -7.20 8.79
CA GLU A 109 10.49 -8.63 9.11
C GLU A 109 11.79 -9.07 9.77
N ASN A 110 12.92 -8.69 9.18
CA ASN A 110 14.24 -8.95 9.71
C ASN A 110 14.97 -7.62 9.89
N ASN A 111 15.45 -7.37 11.10
CA ASN A 111 16.11 -6.11 11.41
C ASN A 111 17.59 -6.07 10.95
N GLY A 112 18.20 -7.22 10.60
CA GLY A 112 19.63 -7.24 10.32
C GLY A 112 20.43 -6.61 11.47
N ASP A 113 21.37 -5.73 11.13
CA ASP A 113 22.19 -4.97 12.08
C ASP A 113 21.62 -3.54 12.34
N SER A 114 20.36 -3.28 11.95
CA SER A 114 19.69 -2.00 12.19
C SER A 114 19.09 -1.90 13.59
N ASP A 115 18.82 -0.67 14.04
CA ASP A 115 18.13 -0.37 15.29
C ASP A 115 16.60 -0.57 15.21
N PHE A 116 16.08 -1.01 14.07
CA PHE A 116 14.66 -1.26 13.90
C PHE A 116 14.20 -2.50 14.66
N LEU A 117 12.99 -2.42 15.22
CA LEU A 117 12.37 -3.58 15.84
C LEU A 117 11.54 -4.35 14.81
N PRO A 118 11.58 -5.70 14.82
CA PRO A 118 10.71 -6.51 13.96
C PRO A 118 9.23 -6.18 14.18
N GLY A 119 8.48 -6.08 13.09
CA GLY A 119 7.04 -5.80 13.10
C GLY A 119 6.64 -4.32 13.12
N ILE A 120 7.58 -3.39 13.27
CA ILE A 120 7.26 -1.95 13.17
C ILE A 120 7.01 -1.52 11.72
N LEU A 121 6.29 -0.41 11.57
CA LEU A 121 6.07 0.25 10.27
C LEU A 121 7.03 1.42 10.15
N VAL A 122 7.85 1.39 9.10
CA VAL A 122 8.85 2.41 8.79
C VAL A 122 8.54 3.00 7.42
N ASP A 123 8.93 4.24 7.17
CA ASP A 123 8.85 4.83 5.85
C ASP A 123 9.86 4.18 4.89
N THR A 124 9.46 3.99 3.63
CA THR A 124 10.33 3.41 2.61
C THR A 124 11.64 4.17 2.49
N LEU A 125 11.59 5.51 2.43
CA LEU A 125 12.78 6.35 2.32
C LEU A 125 13.70 6.25 3.55
N GLU A 126 13.11 6.19 4.74
CA GLU A 126 13.88 6.03 5.99
C GLU A 126 14.61 4.68 6.04
N LEU A 127 13.94 3.62 5.57
CA LEU A 127 14.54 2.30 5.46
C LEU A 127 15.69 2.28 4.44
N ASP A 128 15.50 2.91 3.28
CA ASP A 128 16.52 3.00 2.24
C ASP A 128 17.75 3.77 2.75
N ASP A 129 17.55 4.93 3.40
CA ASP A 129 18.62 5.74 3.97
C ASP A 129 19.45 4.99 5.04
N VAL A 130 18.79 4.18 5.86
CA VAL A 130 19.46 3.37 6.90
C VAL A 130 20.19 2.18 6.27
N ASN A 131 19.57 1.52 5.30
CA ASN A 131 20.18 0.39 4.61
C ASN A 131 21.42 0.82 3.78
N GLU A 132 21.39 1.97 3.12
CA GLU A 132 22.56 2.50 2.42
C GLU A 132 23.74 2.67 3.38
N LYS A 133 23.54 3.25 4.55
CA LYS A 133 24.58 3.41 5.58
C LYS A 133 25.12 2.07 6.09
N LEU A 134 24.22 1.10 6.33
CA LEU A 134 24.62 -0.24 6.79
C LEU A 134 25.46 -0.97 5.73
N ILE A 135 25.08 -0.85 4.46
CA ILE A 135 25.83 -1.44 3.35
C ILE A 135 27.23 -0.79 3.21
N GLU A 136 27.32 0.54 3.34
CA GLU A 136 28.61 1.24 3.36
C GLU A 136 29.52 0.79 4.50
N GLU A 137 28.94 0.48 5.67
CA GLU A 137 29.65 -0.06 6.84
C GLU A 137 29.94 -1.58 6.74
N GLY A 138 29.47 -2.26 5.68
CA GLY A 138 29.62 -3.71 5.50
C GLY A 138 28.77 -4.56 6.43
N LYS A 139 27.68 -4.01 6.98
CA LYS A 139 26.69 -4.66 7.84
C LYS A 139 25.52 -5.24 7.06
N GLN A 140 24.72 -6.09 7.70
CA GLN A 140 23.52 -6.65 7.10
C GLN A 140 22.38 -5.63 7.08
N PRO A 141 21.77 -5.34 5.92
CA PRO A 141 20.63 -4.43 5.82
C PRO A 141 19.37 -5.05 6.44
N ALA A 142 18.43 -4.19 6.84
CA ALA A 142 17.11 -4.61 7.29
C ALA A 142 16.22 -5.00 6.10
N GLU A 143 15.44 -6.07 6.26
CA GLU A 143 14.47 -6.54 5.27
C GLU A 143 13.05 -6.28 5.76
N GLY A 144 12.19 -5.85 4.85
CA GLY A 144 10.79 -5.60 5.16
C GLY A 144 9.87 -5.85 3.97
N THR A 145 8.60 -6.10 4.30
CA THR A 145 7.54 -6.32 3.32
C THR A 145 6.67 -5.08 3.19
N GLN A 146 6.46 -4.65 1.95
CA GLN A 146 5.55 -3.54 1.64
C GLN A 146 4.14 -3.84 2.14
N VAL A 147 3.52 -2.87 2.82
CA VAL A 147 2.15 -3.00 3.32
C VAL A 147 1.24 -1.95 2.71
N LEU A 148 0.00 -2.34 2.44
CA LEU A 148 -1.05 -1.43 2.03
C LEU A 148 -1.84 -1.03 3.28
N LEU A 149 -1.86 0.27 3.58
CA LEU A 149 -2.66 0.83 4.68
C LEU A 149 -3.94 1.46 4.12
N GLY A 150 -5.05 1.27 4.80
CA GLY A 150 -6.27 2.02 4.52
C GLY A 150 -6.05 3.53 4.76
N ILE A 151 -6.86 4.39 4.14
CA ILE A 151 -6.72 5.86 4.19
C ILE A 151 -6.57 6.37 5.62
N THR A 152 -7.43 5.94 6.54
CA THR A 152 -7.40 6.37 7.94
C THR A 152 -6.10 5.94 8.64
N LYS A 153 -5.68 4.68 8.45
CA LYS A 153 -4.44 4.17 9.05
C LYS A 153 -3.21 4.86 8.46
N ALA A 154 -3.18 5.11 7.16
CA ALA A 154 -2.10 5.84 6.52
C ALA A 154 -1.99 7.28 7.05
N SER A 155 -3.13 7.95 7.26
CA SER A 155 -3.16 9.30 7.83
C SER A 155 -2.69 9.38 9.28
N LEU A 156 -2.89 8.33 10.06
CA LEU A 156 -2.41 8.25 11.46
C LEU A 156 -0.96 7.77 11.57
N ALA A 157 -0.47 7.06 10.57
CA ALA A 157 0.89 6.52 10.52
C ALA A 157 1.95 7.53 10.00
N THR A 158 1.64 8.81 10.06
CA THR A 158 2.57 9.90 9.69
C THR A 158 3.66 10.10 10.74
N ASN A 159 4.81 10.64 10.34
CA ASN A 159 5.90 10.94 11.25
C ASN A 159 5.60 12.13 12.18
N SER A 160 4.67 13.01 11.76
CA SER A 160 4.20 14.13 12.59
C SER A 160 3.05 13.70 13.50
N PHE A 161 3.30 13.65 14.80
CA PHE A 161 2.25 13.34 15.77
C PHE A 161 1.25 14.50 15.93
N LEU A 162 1.64 15.75 15.68
CA LEU A 162 0.73 16.90 15.68
C LEU A 162 -0.30 16.79 14.55
N SER A 163 0.15 16.42 13.35
CA SER A 163 -0.74 16.19 12.22
C SER A 163 -1.71 15.05 12.47
N ALA A 164 -1.23 13.93 13.00
CA ALA A 164 -2.06 12.78 13.36
C ALA A 164 -3.10 13.12 14.44
N ALA A 165 -2.69 13.82 15.51
CA ALA A 165 -3.56 14.24 16.61
C ALA A 165 -4.69 15.18 16.16
N SER A 166 -4.44 16.00 15.15
CA SER A 166 -5.47 16.90 14.61
C SER A 166 -6.51 16.21 13.72
N PHE A 167 -6.29 14.96 13.34
CA PHE A 167 -7.19 14.20 12.47
C PHE A 167 -8.18 13.36 13.29
N GLN A 168 -7.70 12.40 14.05
CA GLN A 168 -8.52 11.52 14.89
C GLN A 168 -7.71 11.01 16.09
N GLU A 169 -8.41 10.48 17.10
CA GLU A 169 -7.81 9.85 18.28
C GLU A 169 -6.80 10.75 19.02
N THR A 170 -7.10 12.04 19.14
CA THR A 170 -6.19 13.07 19.67
C THR A 170 -5.52 12.65 20.98
N THR A 171 -6.30 12.17 21.96
CA THR A 171 -5.79 11.78 23.27
C THR A 171 -4.81 10.62 23.18
N LYS A 172 -5.14 9.60 22.39
CA LYS A 172 -4.29 8.41 22.20
C LYS A 172 -2.96 8.78 21.52
N VAL A 173 -3.02 9.55 20.43
CA VAL A 173 -1.84 9.98 19.69
C VAL A 173 -0.92 10.82 20.56
N LEU A 174 -1.45 11.79 21.29
CA LEU A 174 -0.66 12.64 22.18
C LEU A 174 -0.06 11.85 23.35
N THR A 175 -0.81 10.92 23.93
CA THR A 175 -0.32 10.06 25.02
C THR A 175 0.82 9.16 24.53
N GLU A 176 0.66 8.53 23.36
CA GLU A 176 1.75 7.72 22.78
C GLU A 176 2.98 8.56 22.43
N ALA A 177 2.78 9.75 21.91
CA ALA A 177 3.88 10.66 21.59
C ALA A 177 4.65 11.10 22.85
N ALA A 178 3.93 11.39 23.93
CA ALA A 178 4.51 11.77 25.21
C ALA A 178 5.30 10.60 25.85
N ILE A 179 4.72 9.39 25.87
CA ILE A 179 5.37 8.20 26.43
C ILE A 179 6.66 7.86 25.65
N LYS A 180 6.60 7.96 24.30
CA LYS A 180 7.73 7.65 23.43
C LYS A 180 8.74 8.80 23.29
N GLY A 181 8.49 9.97 23.88
CA GLY A 181 9.34 11.15 23.73
C GLY A 181 9.49 11.60 22.27
N LYS A 182 8.43 11.49 21.45
CA LYS A 182 8.51 11.83 20.03
C LYS A 182 8.78 13.32 19.82
N ILE A 183 9.66 13.62 18.86
CA ILE A 183 9.95 14.98 18.40
C ILE A 183 9.30 15.13 17.02
N ASP A 184 8.51 16.20 16.83
CA ASP A 184 7.93 16.54 15.55
C ASP A 184 8.89 17.40 14.73
N PRO A 185 9.31 16.99 13.54
CA PRO A 185 10.27 17.73 12.72
C PRO A 185 9.68 18.99 12.07
N LEU A 186 8.37 19.22 12.16
CA LEU A 186 7.65 20.37 11.60
C LEU A 186 7.88 20.58 10.09
N ILE A 187 7.92 19.50 9.33
CA ILE A 187 8.19 19.52 7.89
C ILE A 187 6.92 19.83 7.08
N GLY A 188 5.76 19.36 7.53
CA GLY A 188 4.50 19.53 6.83
C GLY A 188 3.84 20.89 7.08
N MET A 189 2.74 21.13 6.39
CA MET A 189 2.01 22.41 6.52
C MET A 189 1.14 22.44 7.78
N LYS A 190 0.48 21.34 8.11
CA LYS A 190 -0.53 21.25 9.15
C LYS A 190 0.05 21.51 10.55
N GLU A 191 1.16 20.89 10.89
CA GLU A 191 1.88 21.07 12.15
C GLU A 191 2.39 22.51 12.33
N ASN A 192 2.88 23.15 11.27
CA ASN A 192 3.32 24.53 11.33
C ASN A 192 2.15 25.49 11.55
N VAL A 193 0.98 25.23 10.92
CA VAL A 193 -0.25 26.01 11.13
C VAL A 193 -0.72 25.89 12.58
N ILE A 194 -0.72 24.67 13.15
CA ILE A 194 -1.15 24.43 14.54
C ILE A 194 -0.31 25.21 15.53
N ILE A 195 1.01 25.27 15.32
CA ILE A 195 1.95 25.99 16.21
C ILE A 195 1.98 27.50 15.93
N GLY A 196 1.38 27.97 14.82
CA GLY A 196 1.41 29.38 14.42
C GLY A 196 2.71 29.82 13.75
N LYS A 197 3.48 28.89 13.19
CA LYS A 197 4.67 29.19 12.37
C LYS A 197 4.29 29.37 10.90
N LEU A 198 5.18 30.03 10.14
CA LEU A 198 5.03 30.09 8.69
C LEU A 198 5.07 28.68 8.08
N ILE A 199 4.16 28.41 7.16
CA ILE A 199 4.13 27.13 6.45
C ILE A 199 5.39 27.00 5.57
N PRO A 200 5.88 25.79 5.30
CA PRO A 200 7.05 25.56 4.47
C PRO A 200 6.73 25.67 2.96
N ALA A 201 6.00 26.72 2.60
CA ALA A 201 5.58 27.04 1.24
C ALA A 201 5.54 28.58 1.05
N GLY A 202 5.76 29.05 -0.17
CA GLY A 202 5.76 30.49 -0.47
C GLY A 202 6.83 31.20 0.36
N THR A 203 6.45 32.29 1.04
CA THR A 203 7.35 33.13 1.85
C THR A 203 7.93 32.42 3.09
N GLY A 204 7.39 31.27 3.49
CA GLY A 204 7.89 30.46 4.60
C GLY A 204 9.01 29.49 4.22
N MET A 205 9.35 29.38 2.96
CA MET A 205 10.46 28.54 2.50
C MET A 205 11.80 29.08 2.96
N LYS A 206 12.74 28.17 3.26
CA LYS A 206 14.08 28.52 3.74
C LYS A 206 14.82 29.50 2.81
N CYS A 207 14.65 29.35 1.49
CA CYS A 207 15.28 30.22 0.50
C CYS A 207 14.87 31.70 0.59
N TYR A 208 13.72 32.01 1.21
CA TYR A 208 13.28 33.39 1.41
C TYR A 208 13.60 33.97 2.78
N ARG A 209 14.10 33.18 3.73
CA ARG A 209 14.42 33.66 5.08
C ARG A 209 15.69 34.55 5.13
N ASP A 210 16.57 34.33 4.18
CA ASP A 210 17.87 35.05 4.11
C ASP A 210 17.83 36.30 3.21
N ILE A 211 16.65 36.61 2.64
CA ILE A 211 16.44 37.85 1.87
C ILE A 211 16.10 38.96 2.85
N LYS A 212 17.11 39.83 3.11
CA LYS A 212 16.96 41.03 3.92
C LYS A 212 16.49 42.21 3.06
#